data_d808a24cb26db07fb3356e1e79a41a89
#
_entry.id   d808a24cb26db07fb3356e1e79a41a89
#
_cell.length_a   1.000
_cell.length_b   1.000
_cell.length_c   1.000
_cell.angle_alpha   90.00
_cell.angle_beta   90.00
_cell.angle_gamma   90.00
#
_symmetry.space_group_name_H-M   'P 1'
#
loop_
_entity.id
_entity.type
_entity.pdbx_description
1 polymer ?
#
loop_
_entity_poly.entity_id
_entity_poly.type
_entity_poly.pdbx_seq_one_letter_code
_entity_poly.pdbx_strand_id
1 'polypeptide(L)'
;MCGIVGAVASRDITPILVEGLKRLEYRGYDSCGIAVFDNGGLRRARSTDRVAELAADIARNHIAGFTGIAHTRWATHGAPVTRNAHPHFSSIGKEEPSIALVHNGIIENHEALRTELQAAGFVFESQTDTEVIAHLIRHVYNGDLLEAVQQTVRRLHGAYAIAVFCRDEPHRIVAARQGSPLVIGRGKEENFLASDALALAGTTDQIVYLEDGDVADLQLGNVWIMDQTGKRVDRKINTVHVHTGAADLGPYRHYMQKEIFEQPRAVGDTLEDVESITPELFGVVARKTFQEIDRVLILACGTSYYAGLTAKYWIEAVAKIPVAVEIASEYRYRESVPHPKTLVVTISQSGETADTLAALKHARSLGMEQTLTICNVSTSAMVRECKLAYITRAGVEIGVASTKAFTTQLTALFMLTLALAQAHDQLSKEQEVMHVKALRHLPASISAVLALEPQIMAWADRFATKENALFLGRGMHYPIALEGALKLKEISYIHAEAYPAGELKHGPLALVTELMPVVTIAPNDALLEKLKSNMQEVRARGGELYVFADADTKLVSSEGLHVIRMPENYGLLSPILHTIPLQLLAYHTACARGTDVDKPRNLAKSVTVE
;
A
#
# COMPACT_ATOMS: atom_id res chain seq x y z
N MET A 1 6.99 -5.90 -1.88
CA MET A 1 6.17 -6.97 -1.28
C MET A 1 6.06 -8.16 -2.22
N CYS A 2 5.93 -9.38 -1.70
CA CYS A 2 5.85 -10.59 -2.51
C CYS A 2 4.42 -10.93 -2.93
N GLY A 3 4.25 -11.70 -4.02
CA GLY A 3 2.99 -12.23 -4.47
C GLY A 3 3.01 -13.76 -4.52
N ILE A 4 1.99 -14.42 -3.98
CA ILE A 4 1.81 -15.86 -4.06
C ILE A 4 0.60 -16.17 -4.93
N VAL A 5 0.72 -17.17 -5.78
CA VAL A 5 -0.40 -17.82 -6.49
C VAL A 5 -0.19 -19.33 -6.41
N GLY A 6 -1.26 -20.08 -6.17
CA GLY A 6 -1.26 -21.54 -6.19
C GLY A 6 -2.53 -22.08 -6.80
N ALA A 7 -2.45 -23.28 -7.38
CA ALA A 7 -3.60 -23.94 -7.96
C ALA A 7 -3.47 -25.47 -7.91
N VAL A 8 -4.60 -26.13 -7.65
CA VAL A 8 -4.77 -27.56 -7.80
C VAL A 8 -6.01 -27.82 -8.65
N ALA A 9 -5.84 -28.50 -9.78
CA ALA A 9 -6.89 -28.75 -10.77
C ALA A 9 -6.67 -30.07 -11.51
N SER A 10 -7.64 -30.45 -12.34
CA SER A 10 -7.51 -31.57 -13.28
C SER A 10 -7.00 -31.14 -14.67
N ARG A 11 -6.74 -29.85 -14.85
CA ARG A 11 -6.21 -29.23 -16.09
C ARG A 11 -4.86 -28.57 -15.83
N ASP A 12 -4.16 -28.18 -16.90
CA ASP A 12 -2.92 -27.39 -16.75
C ASP A 12 -3.21 -26.05 -16.07
N ILE A 13 -2.53 -25.84 -14.93
CA ILE A 13 -2.68 -24.64 -14.10
C ILE A 13 -1.62 -23.56 -14.42
N THR A 14 -0.65 -23.87 -15.24
CA THR A 14 0.46 -22.95 -15.53
C THR A 14 -0.01 -21.59 -16.07
N PRO A 15 -1.01 -21.52 -16.99
CA PRO A 15 -1.54 -20.23 -17.44
C PRO A 15 -2.18 -19.41 -16.30
N ILE A 16 -2.85 -20.06 -15.35
CA ILE A 16 -3.47 -19.40 -14.19
C ILE A 16 -2.38 -18.82 -13.28
N LEU A 17 -1.33 -19.59 -13.01
CA LEU A 17 -0.22 -19.15 -12.17
C LEU A 17 0.50 -17.94 -12.78
N VAL A 18 0.82 -18.02 -14.08
CA VAL A 18 1.50 -16.92 -14.80
C VAL A 18 0.64 -15.65 -14.84
N GLU A 19 -0.66 -15.79 -15.15
CA GLU A 19 -1.56 -14.64 -15.22
C GLU A 19 -1.78 -14.02 -13.83
N GLY A 20 -1.88 -14.83 -12.79
CA GLY A 20 -1.93 -14.37 -11.40
C GLY A 20 -0.65 -13.61 -10.99
N LEU A 21 0.54 -14.11 -11.38
CA LEU A 21 1.79 -13.39 -11.14
C LEU A 21 1.86 -12.05 -11.86
N LYS A 22 1.41 -11.95 -13.13
CA LYS A 22 1.34 -10.68 -13.86
C LYS A 22 0.51 -9.64 -13.10
N ARG A 23 -0.61 -10.07 -12.53
CA ARG A 23 -1.49 -9.20 -11.72
C ARG A 23 -0.89 -8.81 -10.39
N LEU A 24 0.06 -9.60 -9.85
CA LEU A 24 0.76 -9.31 -8.60
C LEU A 24 2.15 -8.66 -8.80
N GLU A 25 2.64 -8.53 -10.04
CA GLU A 25 3.99 -8.04 -10.31
C GLU A 25 4.25 -6.65 -9.74
N TYR A 26 3.21 -5.79 -9.63
CA TYR A 26 3.33 -4.46 -8.99
C TYR A 26 3.71 -4.53 -7.50
N ARG A 27 3.53 -5.69 -6.85
CA ARG A 27 3.87 -5.89 -5.44
C ARG A 27 5.33 -6.27 -5.22
N GLY A 28 5.95 -6.98 -6.16
CA GLY A 28 7.34 -7.40 -6.06
C GLY A 28 7.86 -7.83 -7.42
N TYR A 29 9.04 -7.39 -7.79
CA TYR A 29 9.60 -7.57 -9.13
C TYR A 29 11.12 -7.80 -9.13
N ASP A 30 11.73 -8.14 -7.99
CA ASP A 30 13.16 -8.45 -7.89
C ASP A 30 13.48 -9.84 -8.46
N SER A 31 12.53 -10.75 -8.37
CA SER A 31 12.58 -12.05 -9.01
C SER A 31 11.19 -12.69 -9.03
N CYS A 32 11.00 -13.68 -9.89
CA CYS A 32 9.79 -14.46 -9.98
C CYS A 32 10.09 -15.92 -10.27
N GLY A 33 9.11 -16.79 -10.02
CA GLY A 33 9.27 -18.21 -10.35
C GLY A 33 8.01 -19.02 -10.12
N ILE A 34 8.04 -20.22 -10.65
CA ILE A 34 6.97 -21.22 -10.62
C ILE A 34 7.54 -22.59 -10.27
N ALA A 35 6.79 -23.37 -9.53
CA ALA A 35 7.01 -24.82 -9.40
C ALA A 35 5.69 -25.54 -9.67
N VAL A 36 5.76 -26.65 -10.43
CA VAL A 36 4.62 -27.49 -10.78
C VAL A 36 4.97 -28.95 -10.57
N PHE A 37 3.93 -29.76 -10.30
CA PHE A 37 4.03 -31.21 -10.35
C PHE A 37 3.68 -31.68 -11.77
N ASP A 38 4.62 -32.40 -12.39
CA ASP A 38 4.51 -32.93 -13.74
C ASP A 38 5.02 -34.36 -13.80
N ASN A 39 4.17 -35.33 -14.20
CA ASN A 39 4.51 -36.74 -14.46
C ASN A 39 5.37 -37.42 -13.37
N GLY A 40 5.11 -37.10 -12.10
CA GLY A 40 5.76 -37.72 -10.94
C GLY A 40 7.01 -36.99 -10.43
N GLY A 41 7.33 -35.80 -11.00
CA GLY A 41 8.45 -34.96 -10.57
C GLY A 41 8.06 -33.52 -10.30
N LEU A 42 8.95 -32.82 -9.59
CA LEU A 42 8.84 -31.37 -9.39
C LEU A 42 9.65 -30.64 -10.47
N ARG A 43 8.98 -29.75 -11.20
CA ARG A 43 9.63 -28.87 -12.18
C ARG A 43 9.57 -27.42 -11.71
N ARG A 44 10.63 -26.65 -11.95
CA ARG A 44 10.76 -25.28 -11.50
C ARG A 44 11.38 -24.40 -12.57
N ALA A 45 10.84 -23.18 -12.74
CA ALA A 45 11.51 -22.08 -13.45
C ALA A 45 11.61 -20.86 -12.53
N ARG A 46 12.73 -20.14 -12.58
CA ARG A 46 12.98 -18.92 -11.78
C ARG A 46 13.73 -17.89 -12.62
N SER A 47 13.35 -16.62 -12.47
CA SER A 47 13.99 -15.49 -13.16
C SER A 47 14.21 -14.32 -12.20
N THR A 48 15.25 -13.53 -12.45
CA THR A 48 15.46 -12.20 -11.87
C THR A 48 14.91 -11.09 -12.75
N ASP A 49 14.28 -11.45 -13.86
CA ASP A 49 13.60 -10.56 -14.78
C ASP A 49 12.09 -10.50 -14.50
N ARG A 50 11.35 -9.77 -15.31
CA ARG A 50 9.90 -9.62 -15.20
C ARG A 50 9.15 -10.92 -15.48
N VAL A 51 7.89 -11.01 -15.03
CA VAL A 51 7.03 -12.19 -15.23
C VAL A 51 6.86 -12.54 -16.71
N ALA A 52 6.96 -11.57 -17.62
CA ALA A 52 6.92 -11.80 -19.06
C ALA A 52 8.06 -12.71 -19.53
N GLU A 53 9.29 -12.51 -19.02
CA GLU A 53 10.45 -13.34 -19.35
C GLU A 53 10.34 -14.73 -18.74
N LEU A 54 9.84 -14.83 -17.50
CA LEU A 54 9.51 -16.11 -16.88
C LEU A 54 8.48 -16.89 -17.73
N ALA A 55 7.44 -16.22 -18.22
CA ALA A 55 6.43 -16.83 -19.09
C ALA A 55 7.05 -17.36 -20.40
N ALA A 56 7.96 -16.62 -21.00
CA ALA A 56 8.69 -17.06 -22.20
C ALA A 56 9.58 -18.28 -21.91
N ASP A 57 10.21 -18.33 -20.74
CA ASP A 57 11.04 -19.48 -20.32
C ASP A 57 10.18 -20.72 -20.06
N ILE A 58 9.03 -20.57 -19.40
CA ILE A 58 8.04 -21.63 -19.19
C ILE A 58 7.59 -22.24 -20.51
N ALA A 59 7.26 -21.39 -21.50
CA ALA A 59 6.84 -21.84 -22.83
C ALA A 59 7.96 -22.57 -23.57
N ARG A 60 9.19 -22.08 -23.55
CA ARG A 60 10.37 -22.71 -24.18
C ARG A 60 10.66 -24.11 -23.58
N ASN A 61 10.53 -24.24 -22.27
CA ASN A 61 10.84 -25.47 -21.54
C ASN A 61 9.62 -26.41 -21.39
N HIS A 62 8.48 -26.06 -21.98
CA HIS A 62 7.24 -26.82 -21.91
C HIS A 62 6.87 -27.23 -20.47
N ILE A 63 6.92 -26.25 -19.53
CA ILE A 63 6.55 -26.48 -18.14
C ILE A 63 5.03 -26.43 -18.04
N ALA A 64 4.41 -27.54 -17.64
CA ALA A 64 2.97 -27.67 -17.42
C ALA A 64 2.74 -28.58 -16.20
N GLY A 65 1.58 -28.49 -15.58
CA GLY A 65 1.25 -29.32 -14.43
C GLY A 65 -0.17 -29.11 -13.90
N PHE A 66 -0.59 -29.94 -12.97
CA PHE A 66 -1.93 -29.95 -12.38
C PHE A 66 -1.98 -29.39 -10.96
N THR A 67 -0.83 -29.35 -10.31
CA THR A 67 -0.62 -28.76 -8.98
C THR A 67 0.61 -27.91 -9.04
N GLY A 68 0.54 -26.69 -8.50
CA GLY A 68 1.70 -25.82 -8.52
C GLY A 68 1.51 -24.53 -7.75
N ILE A 69 2.62 -23.88 -7.50
CA ILE A 69 2.75 -22.60 -6.80
C ILE A 69 3.66 -21.67 -7.57
N ALA A 70 3.40 -20.38 -7.49
CA ALA A 70 4.15 -19.35 -8.16
C ALA A 70 4.34 -18.14 -7.25
N HIS A 71 5.39 -17.35 -7.51
CA HIS A 71 5.80 -16.28 -6.62
C HIS A 71 6.43 -15.12 -7.39
N THR A 72 6.10 -13.88 -6.96
CA THR A 72 6.89 -12.68 -7.25
C THR A 72 7.55 -12.21 -5.97
N ARG A 73 8.86 -11.96 -6.01
CA ARG A 73 9.66 -11.67 -4.82
C ARG A 73 10.02 -10.19 -4.73
N TRP A 74 9.87 -9.67 -3.53
CA TRP A 74 10.55 -8.51 -3.01
C TRP A 74 11.63 -8.99 -2.03
N ALA A 75 12.90 -8.71 -2.30
CA ALA A 75 14.01 -9.25 -1.53
C ALA A 75 14.10 -8.62 -0.13
N THR A 76 13.93 -9.42 0.91
CA THR A 76 14.17 -9.06 2.31
C THR A 76 15.46 -9.72 2.81
N HIS A 77 15.63 -11.03 2.61
CA HIS A 77 16.80 -11.81 2.97
C HIS A 77 17.49 -12.38 1.73
N GLY A 78 18.77 -12.09 1.57
CA GLY A 78 19.58 -12.49 0.42
C GLY A 78 19.37 -11.62 -0.83
N ALA A 79 20.44 -11.46 -1.62
CA ALA A 79 20.46 -10.63 -2.83
C ALA A 79 19.41 -11.08 -3.87
N PRO A 80 18.97 -10.18 -4.79
CA PRO A 80 18.07 -10.52 -5.89
C PRO A 80 18.81 -11.29 -6.99
N VAL A 81 19.13 -12.54 -6.72
CA VAL A 81 19.76 -13.48 -7.64
C VAL A 81 18.92 -14.75 -7.77
N THR A 82 19.04 -15.48 -8.88
CA THR A 82 18.18 -16.63 -9.20
C THR A 82 18.16 -17.70 -8.10
N ARG A 83 19.28 -17.97 -7.40
CA ARG A 83 19.32 -18.96 -6.30
C ARG A 83 18.43 -18.57 -5.11
N ASN A 84 18.20 -17.27 -4.90
CA ASN A 84 17.35 -16.73 -3.84
C ASN A 84 15.89 -16.50 -4.30
N ALA A 85 15.59 -16.73 -5.58
CA ALA A 85 14.22 -16.63 -6.11
C ALA A 85 13.39 -17.84 -5.67
N HIS A 86 12.12 -17.60 -5.32
CA HIS A 86 11.14 -18.65 -5.04
C HIS A 86 10.61 -19.28 -6.32
N PRO A 87 10.07 -20.50 -6.28
CA PRO A 87 9.95 -21.44 -5.16
C PRO A 87 11.28 -22.08 -4.73
N HIS A 88 11.40 -22.42 -3.43
CA HIS A 88 12.49 -23.24 -2.92
C HIS A 88 12.09 -24.71 -2.88
N PHE A 89 13.06 -25.58 -3.15
CA PHE A 89 12.92 -27.03 -3.10
C PHE A 89 13.65 -27.58 -1.88
N SER A 90 13.16 -28.70 -1.34
CA SER A 90 13.84 -29.43 -0.29
C SER A 90 13.96 -30.91 -0.62
N SER A 91 15.15 -31.45 -0.31
CA SER A 91 15.50 -32.87 -0.40
C SER A 91 16.46 -33.24 0.74
N ILE A 92 16.66 -34.52 0.99
CA ILE A 92 17.65 -35.02 1.93
C ILE A 92 18.79 -35.69 1.14
N GLY A 93 20.01 -35.24 1.38
CA GLY A 93 21.20 -35.80 0.74
C GLY A 93 21.16 -35.67 -0.80
N LYS A 94 21.21 -36.82 -1.51
CA LYS A 94 21.18 -36.90 -2.97
C LYS A 94 19.82 -37.26 -3.55
N GLU A 95 18.77 -37.27 -2.75
CA GLU A 95 17.41 -37.56 -3.21
C GLU A 95 16.87 -36.43 -4.13
N GLU A 96 16.00 -36.81 -5.04
CA GLU A 96 15.26 -35.80 -5.79
C GLU A 96 14.36 -34.96 -4.87
N PRO A 97 14.19 -33.66 -5.16
CA PRO A 97 13.35 -32.80 -4.34
C PRO A 97 11.92 -33.36 -4.19
N SER A 98 11.43 -33.37 -2.96
CA SER A 98 10.06 -33.82 -2.67
C SER A 98 9.13 -32.70 -2.22
N ILE A 99 9.65 -31.59 -1.72
CA ILE A 99 8.90 -30.41 -1.25
C ILE A 99 9.20 -29.20 -2.12
N ALA A 100 8.15 -28.47 -2.51
CA ALA A 100 8.25 -27.16 -3.13
C ALA A 100 7.47 -26.14 -2.28
N LEU A 101 8.09 -24.98 -1.99
CA LEU A 101 7.52 -23.98 -1.10
C LEU A 101 7.75 -22.56 -1.59
N VAL A 102 6.76 -21.69 -1.39
CA VAL A 102 6.84 -20.23 -1.50
C VAL A 102 6.41 -19.58 -0.19
N HIS A 103 6.93 -18.39 0.07
CA HIS A 103 6.72 -17.67 1.33
C HIS A 103 6.68 -16.16 1.10
N ASN A 104 5.70 -15.52 1.72
CA ASN A 104 5.63 -14.08 1.94
C ASN A 104 5.79 -13.83 3.44
N GLY A 105 6.77 -13.07 3.84
CA GLY A 105 7.00 -12.79 5.26
C GLY A 105 8.46 -12.74 5.62
N ILE A 106 8.71 -12.77 6.93
CA ILE A 106 10.05 -12.86 7.54
C ILE A 106 9.97 -13.81 8.72
N ILE A 107 10.89 -14.78 8.75
CA ILE A 107 11.04 -15.71 9.87
C ILE A 107 12.21 -15.27 10.74
N GLU A 108 11.89 -14.67 11.88
CA GLU A 108 12.87 -14.05 12.79
C GLU A 108 13.86 -15.04 13.38
N ASN A 109 13.43 -16.27 13.67
CA ASN A 109 14.28 -17.33 14.25
C ASN A 109 14.94 -18.24 13.19
N HIS A 110 15.02 -17.80 11.94
CA HIS A 110 15.51 -18.64 10.83
C HIS A 110 16.96 -19.10 11.00
N GLU A 111 17.84 -18.31 11.61
CA GLU A 111 19.25 -18.70 11.79
C GLU A 111 19.43 -19.87 12.76
N ALA A 112 18.68 -19.87 13.87
CA ALA A 112 18.69 -20.98 14.82
C ALA A 112 18.19 -22.29 14.17
N LEU A 113 17.08 -22.20 13.41
CA LEU A 113 16.52 -23.32 12.66
C LEU A 113 17.46 -23.79 11.54
N ARG A 114 18.15 -22.88 10.85
CA ARG A 114 19.17 -23.21 9.83
C ARG A 114 20.31 -24.04 10.43
N THR A 115 20.83 -23.63 11.59
CA THR A 115 21.91 -24.32 12.28
C THR A 115 21.49 -25.75 12.67
N GLU A 116 20.29 -25.94 13.20
CA GLU A 116 19.72 -27.24 13.54
C GLU A 116 19.60 -28.15 12.29
N LEU A 117 19.05 -27.63 11.20
CA LEU A 117 18.84 -28.38 9.97
C LEU A 117 20.16 -28.75 9.28
N GLN A 118 21.16 -27.86 9.34
CA GLN A 118 22.52 -28.20 8.88
C GLN A 118 23.12 -29.35 9.68
N ALA A 119 22.93 -29.36 10.99
CA ALA A 119 23.35 -30.49 11.84
C ALA A 119 22.59 -31.78 11.52
N ALA A 120 21.35 -31.68 11.04
CA ALA A 120 20.55 -32.81 10.54
C ALA A 120 20.89 -33.24 9.10
N GLY A 121 21.88 -32.60 8.45
CA GLY A 121 22.39 -32.97 7.13
C GLY A 121 21.75 -32.27 5.95
N PHE A 122 20.92 -31.23 6.15
CA PHE A 122 20.38 -30.41 5.07
C PHE A 122 21.43 -29.45 4.52
N VAL A 123 21.44 -29.30 3.19
CA VAL A 123 22.34 -28.39 2.47
C VAL A 123 21.53 -27.20 1.96
N PHE A 124 21.97 -26.01 2.30
CA PHE A 124 21.32 -24.78 1.91
C PHE A 124 21.97 -24.19 0.65
N GLU A 125 21.17 -23.92 -0.38
CA GLU A 125 21.59 -23.30 -1.64
C GLU A 125 21.39 -21.78 -1.63
N SER A 126 20.41 -21.30 -0.87
CA SER A 126 20.03 -19.89 -0.81
C SER A 126 20.40 -19.23 0.53
N GLN A 127 20.29 -17.91 0.51
CA GLN A 127 20.45 -17.05 1.69
C GLN A 127 19.11 -16.69 2.34
N THR A 128 18.00 -17.27 1.84
CA THR A 128 16.65 -16.90 2.29
C THR A 128 16.26 -17.64 3.59
N ASP A 129 15.44 -17.00 4.38
CA ASP A 129 14.72 -17.60 5.50
C ASP A 129 13.69 -18.64 5.01
N THR A 130 13.19 -18.50 3.80
CA THR A 130 12.21 -19.39 3.18
C THR A 130 12.72 -20.82 2.98
N GLU A 131 13.99 -21.00 2.58
CA GLU A 131 14.58 -22.32 2.41
C GLU A 131 14.61 -23.10 3.73
N VAL A 132 14.74 -22.39 4.85
CA VAL A 132 14.64 -22.98 6.20
C VAL A 132 13.29 -23.63 6.41
N ILE A 133 12.19 -22.97 6.01
CA ILE A 133 10.84 -23.53 6.14
C ILE A 133 10.69 -24.79 5.27
N ALA A 134 11.18 -24.77 4.03
CA ALA A 134 11.11 -25.92 3.13
C ALA A 134 11.85 -27.14 3.71
N HIS A 135 13.04 -26.93 4.26
CA HIS A 135 13.82 -27.98 4.90
C HIS A 135 13.19 -28.46 6.22
N LEU A 136 12.60 -27.55 7.01
CA LEU A 136 11.94 -27.93 8.25
C LEU A 136 10.70 -28.80 7.99
N ILE A 137 9.88 -28.46 6.97
CA ILE A 137 8.75 -29.29 6.55
C ILE A 137 9.25 -30.67 6.10
N ARG A 138 10.31 -30.74 5.27
CA ARG A 138 10.87 -32.02 4.82
C ARG A 138 11.42 -32.85 5.99
N HIS A 139 12.01 -32.20 6.99
CA HIS A 139 12.57 -32.87 8.18
C HIS A 139 11.51 -33.57 9.03
N VAL A 140 10.33 -32.95 9.17
CA VAL A 140 9.23 -33.51 9.97
C VAL A 140 8.21 -34.30 9.15
N TYR A 141 8.33 -34.32 7.83
CA TYR A 141 7.41 -35.00 6.93
C TYR A 141 7.49 -36.53 7.11
N ASN A 142 6.37 -37.15 7.42
CA ASN A 142 6.22 -38.59 7.69
C ASN A 142 5.17 -39.28 6.81
N GLY A 143 4.74 -38.64 5.70
CA GLY A 143 3.70 -39.13 4.78
C GLY A 143 2.39 -38.36 4.82
N ASP A 144 2.29 -37.30 5.65
CA ASP A 144 1.17 -36.34 5.66
C ASP A 144 1.69 -34.90 5.68
N LEU A 145 1.46 -34.19 4.57
CA LEU A 145 1.91 -32.82 4.38
C LEU A 145 1.20 -31.85 5.31
N LEU A 146 -0.09 -32.06 5.62
CA LEU A 146 -0.83 -31.20 6.55
C LEU A 146 -0.24 -31.27 7.95
N GLU A 147 0.04 -32.48 8.45
CA GLU A 147 0.67 -32.67 9.75
C GLU A 147 2.06 -32.03 9.79
N ALA A 148 2.87 -32.22 8.75
CA ALA A 148 4.21 -31.64 8.65
C ALA A 148 4.18 -30.11 8.69
N VAL A 149 3.23 -29.46 7.98
CA VAL A 149 3.06 -28.02 8.01
C VAL A 149 2.59 -27.54 9.39
N GLN A 150 1.62 -28.22 10.01
CA GLN A 150 1.15 -27.88 11.36
C GLN A 150 2.26 -27.98 12.41
N GLN A 151 3.13 -28.99 12.32
CA GLN A 151 4.30 -29.12 13.22
C GLN A 151 5.31 -27.99 12.96
N THR A 152 5.55 -27.65 11.70
CA THR A 152 6.49 -26.60 11.30
C THR A 152 6.05 -25.23 11.79
N VAL A 153 4.79 -24.81 11.54
CA VAL A 153 4.33 -23.46 11.87
C VAL A 153 4.36 -23.16 13.37
N ARG A 154 4.25 -24.17 14.22
CA ARG A 154 4.40 -24.02 15.69
C ARG A 154 5.84 -23.63 16.11
N ARG A 155 6.81 -23.80 15.24
CA ARG A 155 8.22 -23.51 15.48
C ARG A 155 8.68 -22.20 14.84
N LEU A 156 7.86 -21.63 13.94
CA LEU A 156 8.19 -20.38 13.27
C LEU A 156 7.84 -19.19 14.15
N HIS A 157 8.75 -18.22 14.22
CA HIS A 157 8.51 -16.91 14.83
C HIS A 157 8.55 -15.84 13.73
N GLY A 158 7.62 -14.91 13.75
CA GLY A 158 7.50 -13.85 12.76
C GLY A 158 6.23 -13.94 11.90
N ALA A 159 6.16 -13.15 10.84
CA ALA A 159 5.03 -13.11 9.93
C ALA A 159 5.27 -14.00 8.71
N TYR A 160 4.26 -14.79 8.32
CA TYR A 160 4.35 -15.64 7.14
C TYR A 160 2.99 -15.88 6.46
N ALA A 161 3.02 -16.02 5.14
CA ALA A 161 2.04 -16.73 4.34
C ALA A 161 2.83 -17.73 3.49
N ILE A 162 2.57 -19.01 3.66
CA ILE A 162 3.25 -20.08 2.93
C ILE A 162 2.29 -20.88 2.07
N ALA A 163 2.78 -21.37 0.95
CA ALA A 163 2.13 -22.38 0.15
C ALA A 163 3.14 -23.47 -0.19
N VAL A 164 2.79 -24.71 0.04
CA VAL A 164 3.64 -25.87 -0.12
C VAL A 164 2.90 -27.02 -0.76
N PHE A 165 3.57 -27.75 -1.63
CA PHE A 165 3.11 -29.04 -2.12
C PHE A 165 4.23 -30.07 -2.12
N CYS A 166 3.84 -31.35 -2.10
CA CYS A 166 4.75 -32.48 -2.02
C CYS A 166 4.61 -33.36 -3.27
N ARG A 167 5.74 -33.84 -3.81
CA ARG A 167 5.77 -34.81 -4.91
C ARG A 167 4.98 -36.07 -4.58
N ASP A 168 5.06 -36.53 -3.34
CA ASP A 168 4.51 -37.82 -2.90
C ASP A 168 3.00 -37.73 -2.59
N GLU A 169 2.44 -36.50 -2.58
CA GLU A 169 1.02 -36.21 -2.39
C GLU A 169 0.50 -35.30 -3.53
N PRO A 170 0.41 -35.82 -4.77
CA PRO A 170 -0.08 -35.02 -5.91
C PRO A 170 -1.53 -34.54 -5.67
N HIS A 171 -1.91 -33.46 -6.35
CA HIS A 171 -3.23 -32.82 -6.22
C HIS A 171 -3.56 -32.26 -4.82
N ARG A 172 -2.51 -31.88 -4.08
CA ARG A 172 -2.64 -31.29 -2.74
C ARG A 172 -1.70 -30.10 -2.58
N ILE A 173 -2.23 -28.99 -2.07
CA ILE A 173 -1.45 -27.84 -1.61
C ILE A 173 -1.84 -27.61 -0.16
N VAL A 174 -0.85 -27.47 0.73
CA VAL A 174 -1.09 -27.01 2.10
C VAL A 174 -0.58 -25.59 2.22
N ALA A 175 -1.38 -24.74 2.84
CA ALA A 175 -1.07 -23.34 3.03
C ALA A 175 -1.23 -22.96 4.50
N ALA A 176 -0.44 -22.02 4.99
CA ALA A 176 -0.58 -21.50 6.34
C ALA A 176 -0.33 -19.99 6.37
N ARG A 177 -0.95 -19.33 7.34
CA ARG A 177 -0.89 -17.88 7.45
C ARG A 177 -0.72 -17.43 8.90
N GLN A 178 0.16 -16.44 9.09
CA GLN A 178 0.32 -15.62 10.29
C GLN A 178 0.81 -14.23 9.90
N GLY A 179 0.02 -13.20 10.12
CA GLY A 179 0.38 -11.81 9.79
C GLY A 179 0.25 -11.46 8.29
N SER A 180 0.92 -12.18 7.39
CA SER A 180 0.84 -11.93 5.95
C SER A 180 -0.47 -12.42 5.32
N PRO A 181 -1.08 -11.69 4.34
CA PRO A 181 -2.37 -12.06 3.77
C PRO A 181 -2.30 -13.31 2.89
N LEU A 182 -3.34 -14.15 2.99
CA LEU A 182 -3.55 -15.31 2.13
C LEU A 182 -5.05 -15.59 1.97
N VAL A 183 -5.47 -15.88 0.75
CA VAL A 183 -6.86 -16.19 0.41
C VAL A 183 -6.96 -17.48 -0.39
N ILE A 184 -8.09 -18.15 -0.28
CA ILE A 184 -8.42 -19.33 -1.06
C ILE A 184 -9.52 -18.97 -2.07
N GLY A 185 -9.32 -19.32 -3.33
CA GLY A 185 -10.33 -19.27 -4.37
C GLY A 185 -10.99 -20.64 -4.52
N ARG A 186 -12.33 -20.69 -4.43
CA ARG A 186 -13.10 -21.92 -4.64
C ARG A 186 -13.52 -22.03 -6.10
N GLY A 187 -13.23 -23.15 -6.73
CA GLY A 187 -13.70 -23.51 -8.06
C GLY A 187 -14.55 -24.77 -8.06
N LYS A 188 -14.98 -25.22 -9.24
CA LYS A 188 -15.67 -26.49 -9.41
C LYS A 188 -14.63 -27.58 -9.73
N GLU A 189 -14.39 -28.49 -8.79
CA GLU A 189 -13.35 -29.54 -8.89
C GLU A 189 -11.93 -28.98 -9.10
N GLU A 190 -11.69 -27.75 -8.69
CA GLU A 190 -10.40 -27.10 -8.67
C GLU A 190 -10.39 -26.05 -7.55
N ASN A 191 -9.23 -25.82 -6.94
CA ASN A 191 -9.08 -24.84 -5.89
C ASN A 191 -7.80 -24.04 -6.09
N PHE A 192 -7.84 -22.80 -5.68
CA PHE A 192 -6.80 -21.81 -5.88
C PHE A 192 -6.39 -21.18 -4.57
N LEU A 193 -5.21 -20.61 -4.55
CA LEU A 193 -4.78 -19.77 -3.45
C LEU A 193 -4.01 -18.57 -3.98
N ALA A 194 -4.07 -17.45 -3.28
CA ALA A 194 -3.29 -16.28 -3.61
C ALA A 194 -3.04 -15.40 -2.38
N SER A 195 -2.02 -14.57 -2.45
CA SER A 195 -1.80 -13.51 -1.43
C SER A 195 -2.78 -12.33 -1.57
N ASP A 196 -3.50 -12.25 -2.70
CA ASP A 196 -4.53 -11.23 -2.97
C ASP A 196 -5.58 -11.79 -3.94
N ALA A 197 -6.85 -11.50 -3.69
CA ALA A 197 -7.96 -11.91 -4.55
C ALA A 197 -7.82 -11.41 -6.00
N LEU A 198 -7.14 -10.27 -6.22
CA LEU A 198 -6.85 -9.73 -7.56
C LEU A 198 -6.12 -10.74 -8.47
N ALA A 199 -5.24 -11.56 -7.91
CA ALA A 199 -4.54 -12.60 -8.67
C ALA A 199 -5.49 -13.64 -9.29
N LEU A 200 -6.63 -13.88 -8.64
CA LEU A 200 -7.63 -14.87 -9.06
C LEU A 200 -8.76 -14.28 -9.92
N ALA A 201 -8.67 -12.99 -10.27
CA ALA A 201 -9.66 -12.33 -11.12
C ALA A 201 -9.83 -13.09 -12.46
N GLY A 202 -11.07 -13.34 -12.87
CA GLY A 202 -11.38 -14.14 -14.07
C GLY A 202 -11.16 -15.65 -13.92
N THR A 203 -10.64 -16.11 -12.77
CA THR A 203 -10.51 -17.55 -12.44
C THR A 203 -11.66 -17.98 -11.53
N THR A 204 -11.87 -17.24 -10.43
CA THR A 204 -13.01 -17.43 -9.52
C THR A 204 -13.35 -16.13 -8.82
N ASP A 205 -14.62 -15.97 -8.46
CA ASP A 205 -15.15 -14.89 -7.63
C ASP A 205 -15.46 -15.33 -6.18
N GLN A 206 -15.32 -16.64 -5.89
CA GLN A 206 -15.62 -17.25 -4.59
C GLN A 206 -14.36 -17.26 -3.72
N ILE A 207 -14.20 -16.25 -2.86
CA ILE A 207 -12.98 -16.03 -2.08
C ILE A 207 -13.23 -16.30 -0.60
N VAL A 208 -12.33 -17.08 0.00
CA VAL A 208 -12.25 -17.33 1.44
C VAL A 208 -10.99 -16.64 1.97
N TYR A 209 -11.15 -15.74 2.93
CA TYR A 209 -10.03 -15.09 3.62
C TYR A 209 -9.60 -15.94 4.82
N LEU A 210 -8.34 -16.35 4.85
CA LEU A 210 -7.78 -17.04 6.00
C LEU A 210 -7.55 -16.06 7.15
N GLU A 211 -7.66 -16.54 8.38
CA GLU A 211 -7.33 -15.81 9.60
C GLU A 211 -5.91 -16.17 10.11
N ASP A 212 -5.37 -15.37 11.01
CA ASP A 212 -4.06 -15.64 11.62
C ASP A 212 -4.07 -16.97 12.36
N GLY A 213 -3.10 -17.84 12.08
CA GLY A 213 -2.99 -19.19 12.63
C GLY A 213 -3.74 -20.26 11.83
N ASP A 214 -4.45 -19.90 10.75
CA ASP A 214 -5.09 -20.89 9.89
C ASP A 214 -4.07 -21.69 9.08
N VAL A 215 -4.31 -23.01 9.01
CA VAL A 215 -3.66 -23.94 8.09
C VAL A 215 -4.72 -24.54 7.18
N ALA A 216 -4.57 -24.36 5.89
CA ALA A 216 -5.53 -24.81 4.88
C ALA A 216 -4.95 -25.93 4.03
N ASP A 217 -5.77 -26.97 3.81
CA ASP A 217 -5.48 -28.11 2.94
C ASP A 217 -6.38 -28.03 1.72
N LEU A 218 -5.81 -27.75 0.55
CA LEU A 218 -6.48 -27.60 -0.72
C LEU A 218 -6.28 -28.87 -1.57
N GLN A 219 -7.39 -29.48 -1.95
CA GLN A 219 -7.42 -30.63 -2.88
C GLN A 219 -8.40 -30.33 -4.02
N LEU A 220 -8.50 -31.21 -5.02
CA LEU A 220 -9.34 -31.00 -6.20
C LEU A 220 -10.79 -30.60 -5.86
N GLY A 221 -11.48 -31.40 -5.06
CA GLY A 221 -12.89 -31.17 -4.72
C GLY A 221 -13.14 -30.55 -3.35
N ASN A 222 -12.11 -30.46 -2.51
CA ASN A 222 -12.27 -30.09 -1.11
C ASN A 222 -11.25 -29.06 -0.63
N VAL A 223 -11.66 -28.28 0.34
CA VAL A 223 -10.78 -27.44 1.13
C VAL A 223 -11.13 -27.61 2.60
N TRP A 224 -10.13 -27.89 3.41
CA TRP A 224 -10.26 -27.93 4.86
C TRP A 224 -9.38 -26.88 5.49
N ILE A 225 -9.91 -26.18 6.47
CA ILE A 225 -9.19 -25.14 7.21
C ILE A 225 -9.14 -25.55 8.68
N MET A 226 -7.94 -25.54 9.24
CA MET A 226 -7.68 -25.77 10.66
C MET A 226 -7.27 -24.45 11.30
N ASP A 227 -7.87 -24.09 12.43
CA ASP A 227 -7.47 -22.91 13.19
C ASP A 227 -6.15 -23.16 13.97
N GLN A 228 -5.68 -22.12 14.67
CA GLN A 228 -4.46 -22.19 15.49
C GLN A 228 -4.49 -23.29 16.57
N THR A 229 -5.67 -23.80 16.95
CA THR A 229 -5.84 -24.91 17.90
C THR A 229 -5.81 -26.27 17.22
N GLY A 230 -5.75 -26.32 15.89
CA GLY A 230 -5.83 -27.54 15.08
C GLY A 230 -7.26 -28.04 14.88
N LYS A 231 -8.28 -27.26 15.24
CA LYS A 231 -9.68 -27.59 15.03
C LYS A 231 -10.12 -27.17 13.65
N ARG A 232 -10.89 -28.05 12.97
CA ARG A 232 -11.51 -27.72 11.68
C ARG A 232 -12.52 -26.61 11.85
N VAL A 233 -12.42 -25.58 10.98
CA VAL A 233 -13.32 -24.41 10.98
C VAL A 233 -13.80 -24.13 9.56
N ASP A 234 -14.98 -23.53 9.48
CA ASP A 234 -15.54 -23.03 8.23
C ASP A 234 -15.39 -21.50 8.21
N ARG A 235 -14.70 -20.99 7.19
CA ARG A 235 -14.55 -19.55 6.95
C ARG A 235 -15.59 -19.09 5.92
N LYS A 236 -16.04 -17.84 6.06
CA LYS A 236 -17.05 -17.26 5.17
C LYS A 236 -16.52 -17.16 3.74
N ILE A 237 -17.32 -17.64 2.79
CA ILE A 237 -17.10 -17.41 1.35
C ILE A 237 -17.65 -16.03 1.01
N ASN A 238 -16.82 -15.19 0.38
CA ASN A 238 -17.20 -13.86 -0.09
C ASN A 238 -17.17 -13.86 -1.61
N THR A 239 -18.22 -13.31 -2.24
CA THR A 239 -18.22 -13.09 -3.69
C THR A 239 -17.51 -11.77 -3.95
N VAL A 240 -16.40 -11.81 -4.69
CA VAL A 240 -15.55 -10.65 -4.98
C VAL A 240 -15.49 -10.45 -6.49
N HIS A 241 -16.18 -9.42 -6.98
CA HIS A 241 -16.13 -9.06 -8.40
C HIS A 241 -14.93 -8.15 -8.65
N VAL A 242 -13.89 -8.67 -9.26
CA VAL A 242 -12.73 -7.89 -9.69
C VAL A 242 -12.87 -7.58 -11.17
N HIS A 243 -12.97 -6.28 -11.51
CA HIS A 243 -13.01 -5.85 -12.91
C HIS A 243 -11.63 -6.00 -13.55
N THR A 244 -11.50 -6.90 -14.51
CA THR A 244 -10.25 -7.17 -15.25
C THR A 244 -9.78 -5.98 -16.09
N GLY A 245 -10.67 -5.08 -16.51
CA GLY A 245 -10.34 -3.85 -17.28
C GLY A 245 -9.67 -2.73 -16.47
N ALA A 246 -9.62 -2.82 -15.15
CA ALA A 246 -9.01 -1.78 -14.31
C ALA A 246 -7.49 -1.66 -14.48
N ALA A 247 -6.83 -2.69 -15.01
CA ALA A 247 -5.39 -2.72 -15.28
C ALA A 247 -5.02 -2.23 -16.70
N ASP A 248 -5.99 -1.80 -17.51
CA ASP A 248 -5.70 -1.25 -18.84
C ASP A 248 -5.08 0.15 -18.70
N LEU A 249 -3.94 0.37 -19.37
CA LEU A 249 -3.23 1.66 -19.37
C LEU A 249 -3.99 2.74 -20.15
N GLY A 250 -4.81 2.34 -21.15
CA GLY A 250 -5.53 3.25 -22.01
C GLY A 250 -4.60 4.17 -22.81
N PRO A 251 -4.92 5.47 -22.97
CA PRO A 251 -4.12 6.41 -23.76
C PRO A 251 -2.89 6.94 -23.02
N TYR A 252 -2.66 6.55 -21.78
CA TYR A 252 -1.59 7.08 -20.94
C TYR A 252 -0.29 6.33 -21.15
N ARG A 253 0.82 7.01 -20.92
CA ARG A 253 2.15 6.45 -21.05
C ARG A 253 2.54 5.56 -19.87
N HIS A 254 2.05 5.89 -18.67
CA HIS A 254 2.36 5.21 -17.42
C HIS A 254 1.10 5.11 -16.54
N TYR A 255 1.06 4.13 -15.62
CA TYR A 255 -0.04 4.01 -14.66
C TYR A 255 -0.13 5.22 -13.74
N MET A 256 0.99 5.74 -13.25
CA MET A 256 0.99 6.94 -12.41
C MET A 256 0.37 8.13 -13.16
N GLN A 257 0.66 8.33 -14.45
CA GLN A 257 0.01 9.37 -15.25
C GLN A 257 -1.50 9.15 -15.30
N LYS A 258 -1.94 7.94 -15.65
CA LYS A 258 -3.36 7.57 -15.66
C LYS A 258 -4.02 7.90 -14.34
N GLU A 259 -3.40 7.52 -13.23
CA GLU A 259 -3.93 7.68 -11.87
C GLU A 259 -3.98 9.16 -11.44
N ILE A 260 -3.04 9.98 -11.87
CA ILE A 260 -3.09 11.44 -11.69
C ILE A 260 -4.31 12.04 -12.44
N PHE A 261 -4.54 11.63 -13.69
CA PHE A 261 -5.66 12.14 -14.51
C PHE A 261 -7.00 11.49 -14.16
N GLU A 262 -7.03 10.37 -13.45
CA GLU A 262 -8.26 9.77 -12.93
C GLU A 262 -8.78 10.43 -11.65
N GLN A 263 -8.03 11.31 -11.00
CA GLN A 263 -8.41 11.91 -9.72
C GLN A 263 -9.78 12.63 -9.74
N PRO A 264 -10.19 13.35 -10.81
CA PRO A 264 -11.55 13.91 -10.85
C PRO A 264 -12.63 12.85 -10.69
N ARG A 265 -12.50 11.73 -11.40
CA ARG A 265 -13.42 10.60 -11.31
C ARG A 265 -13.32 9.93 -9.94
N ALA A 266 -12.12 9.62 -9.48
CA ALA A 266 -11.89 8.92 -8.21
C ALA A 266 -12.47 9.70 -7.01
N VAL A 267 -12.34 11.02 -7.00
CA VAL A 267 -12.97 11.88 -5.99
C VAL A 267 -14.49 11.90 -6.16
N GLY A 268 -15.01 11.92 -7.40
CA GLY A 268 -16.43 11.78 -7.66
C GLY A 268 -17.00 10.47 -7.13
N ASP A 269 -16.33 9.35 -7.39
CA ASP A 269 -16.70 8.01 -6.90
C ASP A 269 -16.61 7.91 -5.36
N THR A 270 -15.64 8.61 -4.75
CA THR A 270 -15.54 8.73 -3.28
C THR A 270 -16.74 9.47 -2.68
N LEU A 271 -17.31 10.43 -3.42
CA LEU A 271 -18.47 11.23 -3.02
C LEU A 271 -19.80 10.64 -3.52
N GLU A 272 -19.79 9.48 -4.16
CA GLU A 272 -21.00 8.82 -4.65
C GLU A 272 -21.98 8.57 -3.50
N ASP A 273 -23.27 8.84 -3.75
CA ASP A 273 -24.36 8.72 -2.77
C ASP A 273 -24.27 9.69 -1.56
N VAL A 274 -23.31 10.63 -1.53
CA VAL A 274 -23.19 11.61 -0.46
C VAL A 274 -24.10 12.82 -0.76
N GLU A 275 -25.36 12.74 -0.30
CA GLU A 275 -26.31 13.87 -0.40
C GLU A 275 -26.13 14.90 0.74
N SER A 276 -25.83 14.41 1.93
CA SER A 276 -25.52 15.16 3.14
C SER A 276 -24.41 14.48 3.93
N ILE A 277 -23.72 15.22 4.77
CA ILE A 277 -22.69 14.65 5.62
C ILE A 277 -23.32 14.20 6.93
N THR A 278 -23.37 12.89 7.13
CA THR A 278 -23.86 12.31 8.38
C THR A 278 -22.86 11.28 8.94
N PRO A 279 -22.82 11.08 10.26
CA PRO A 279 -21.97 10.03 10.86
C PRO A 279 -22.20 8.64 10.27
N GLU A 280 -23.42 8.32 9.85
CA GLU A 280 -23.81 7.01 9.30
C GLU A 280 -23.07 6.65 8.01
N LEU A 281 -22.48 7.62 7.29
CA LEU A 281 -21.58 7.36 6.16
C LEU A 281 -20.39 6.45 6.54
N PHE A 282 -20.02 6.45 7.81
CA PHE A 282 -18.89 5.67 8.34
C PHE A 282 -19.33 4.34 8.98
N GLY A 283 -20.65 4.09 9.07
CA GLY A 283 -21.22 2.84 9.60
C GLY A 283 -22.40 3.09 10.54
N VAL A 284 -23.20 2.07 10.74
CA VAL A 284 -24.49 2.15 11.45
C VAL A 284 -24.35 2.69 12.88
N VAL A 285 -23.25 2.38 13.56
CA VAL A 285 -23.02 2.80 14.96
C VAL A 285 -22.21 4.10 15.08
N ALA A 286 -21.85 4.73 13.96
CA ALA A 286 -20.93 5.85 13.94
C ALA A 286 -21.43 7.07 14.72
N ARG A 287 -22.74 7.41 14.63
CA ARG A 287 -23.31 8.54 15.38
C ARG A 287 -23.06 8.43 16.87
N LYS A 288 -23.39 7.26 17.45
CA LYS A 288 -23.15 7.02 18.87
C LYS A 288 -21.68 7.08 19.22
N THR A 289 -20.84 6.40 18.41
CA THR A 289 -19.39 6.39 18.61
C THR A 289 -18.81 7.80 18.58
N PHE A 290 -19.18 8.62 17.59
CA PHE A 290 -18.65 9.98 17.45
C PHE A 290 -19.10 10.91 18.58
N GLN A 291 -20.29 10.72 19.14
CA GLN A 291 -20.76 11.48 20.32
C GLN A 291 -20.03 11.10 21.61
N GLU A 292 -19.55 9.88 21.73
CA GLU A 292 -18.92 9.36 22.95
C GLU A 292 -17.42 9.67 23.04
N ILE A 293 -16.75 9.98 21.91
CA ILE A 293 -15.30 10.24 21.88
C ILE A 293 -15.01 11.72 22.19
N ASP A 294 -13.84 11.98 22.75
CA ASP A 294 -13.34 13.33 23.01
C ASP A 294 -11.95 13.61 22.38
N ARG A 295 -11.37 12.63 21.69
CA ARG A 295 -10.13 12.77 20.91
C ARG A 295 -10.06 11.77 19.77
N VAL A 296 -9.16 12.06 18.83
CA VAL A 296 -8.85 11.20 17.70
C VAL A 296 -7.36 10.83 17.73
N LEU A 297 -7.06 9.54 17.49
CA LEU A 297 -5.72 9.04 17.24
C LEU A 297 -5.66 8.49 15.81
N ILE A 298 -4.85 9.09 14.95
CA ILE A 298 -4.66 8.64 13.57
C ILE A 298 -3.37 7.83 13.49
N LEU A 299 -3.45 6.60 12.96
CA LEU A 299 -2.35 5.66 12.78
C LEU A 299 -2.18 5.35 11.29
N ALA A 300 -1.02 5.68 10.71
CA ALA A 300 -0.75 5.45 9.30
C ALA A 300 0.75 5.46 8.99
N CYS A 301 1.13 5.08 7.77
CA CYS A 301 2.49 5.14 7.24
C CYS A 301 2.54 5.96 5.94
N GLY A 302 3.69 6.58 5.65
CA GLY A 302 4.00 7.25 4.38
C GLY A 302 2.96 8.29 3.95
N THR A 303 2.52 8.23 2.71
CA THR A 303 1.49 9.11 2.12
C THR A 303 0.22 9.19 2.98
N SER A 304 -0.27 8.06 3.51
CA SER A 304 -1.44 8.03 4.39
C SER A 304 -1.21 8.73 5.73
N TYR A 305 0.02 8.70 6.26
CA TYR A 305 0.38 9.48 7.44
C TYR A 305 0.30 10.99 7.17
N TYR A 306 0.73 11.46 5.98
CA TYR A 306 0.60 12.87 5.60
C TYR A 306 -0.86 13.29 5.40
N ALA A 307 -1.71 12.39 4.90
CA ALA A 307 -3.16 12.64 4.89
C ALA A 307 -3.70 12.83 6.30
N GLY A 308 -3.27 12.01 7.26
CA GLY A 308 -3.61 12.13 8.67
C GLY A 308 -3.15 13.45 9.28
N LEU A 309 -1.92 13.89 8.98
CA LEU A 309 -1.40 15.19 9.43
C LEU A 309 -2.24 16.36 8.89
N THR A 310 -2.73 16.28 7.66
CA THR A 310 -3.64 17.29 7.09
C THR A 310 -4.98 17.28 7.81
N ALA A 311 -5.54 16.09 8.04
CA ALA A 311 -6.81 15.91 8.75
C ALA A 311 -6.79 16.46 10.18
N LYS A 312 -5.65 16.39 10.87
CA LYS A 312 -5.48 17.00 12.19
C LYS A 312 -5.87 18.47 12.17
N TYR A 313 -5.37 19.25 11.21
CA TYR A 313 -5.73 20.68 11.10
C TYR A 313 -7.22 20.88 10.88
N TRP A 314 -7.85 20.05 10.07
CA TRP A 314 -9.29 20.15 9.80
C TRP A 314 -10.12 19.76 11.02
N ILE A 315 -9.86 18.62 11.65
CA ILE A 315 -10.64 18.13 12.80
C ILE A 315 -10.51 19.12 13.97
N GLU A 316 -9.30 19.58 14.29
CA GLU A 316 -9.09 20.55 15.37
C GLU A 316 -9.76 21.92 15.08
N ALA A 317 -9.71 22.37 13.81
CA ALA A 317 -10.30 23.65 13.43
C ALA A 317 -11.83 23.63 13.35
N VAL A 318 -12.43 22.56 12.83
CA VAL A 318 -13.86 22.47 12.50
C VAL A 318 -14.63 21.70 13.58
N ALA A 319 -14.18 20.51 13.97
CA ALA A 319 -14.86 19.68 14.97
C ALA A 319 -14.46 19.98 16.41
N LYS A 320 -13.39 20.76 16.63
CA LYS A 320 -12.86 21.13 17.97
C LYS A 320 -12.46 19.93 18.83
N ILE A 321 -12.05 18.85 18.20
CA ILE A 321 -11.60 17.61 18.86
C ILE A 321 -10.08 17.52 18.74
N PRO A 322 -9.31 17.30 19.84
CA PRO A 322 -7.86 17.14 19.80
C PRO A 322 -7.46 15.89 18.99
N VAL A 323 -6.41 16.01 18.17
CA VAL A 323 -5.93 14.95 17.29
C VAL A 323 -4.46 14.66 17.53
N ALA A 324 -4.12 13.40 17.78
CA ALA A 324 -2.77 12.87 17.67
C ALA A 324 -2.63 12.11 16.33
N VAL A 325 -1.49 12.27 15.66
CA VAL A 325 -1.17 11.53 14.44
C VAL A 325 0.19 10.86 14.65
N GLU A 326 0.23 9.54 14.52
CA GLU A 326 1.41 8.74 14.84
C GLU A 326 1.81 7.89 13.64
N ILE A 327 3.11 7.74 13.42
CA ILE A 327 3.66 6.79 12.44
C ILE A 327 3.42 5.38 12.99
N ALA A 328 2.72 4.55 12.23
CA ALA A 328 2.27 3.26 12.72
C ALA A 328 3.42 2.29 13.04
N SER A 329 4.54 2.32 12.28
CA SER A 329 5.74 1.52 12.55
C SER A 329 6.38 1.82 13.90
N GLU A 330 6.27 3.08 14.39
CA GLU A 330 6.79 3.47 15.70
C GLU A 330 5.76 3.23 16.82
N TYR A 331 4.49 3.54 16.53
CA TYR A 331 3.41 3.41 17.52
C TYR A 331 3.22 1.95 17.99
N ARG A 332 3.39 0.99 17.10
CA ARG A 332 3.19 -0.45 17.41
C ARG A 332 4.10 -0.99 18.51
N TYR A 333 5.24 -0.36 18.76
CA TYR A 333 6.24 -0.77 19.74
C TYR A 333 6.34 0.16 20.95
N ARG A 334 5.79 1.35 20.83
CA ARG A 334 5.90 2.37 21.86
C ARG A 334 4.96 2.08 23.02
N GLU A 335 5.46 2.21 24.26
CA GLU A 335 4.58 2.35 25.42
C GLU A 335 3.81 3.67 25.30
N SER A 336 2.52 3.59 25.12
CA SER A 336 1.63 4.75 24.99
C SER A 336 0.61 4.78 26.11
N VAL A 337 0.21 5.98 26.52
CA VAL A 337 -0.82 6.17 27.52
C VAL A 337 -2.18 6.18 26.81
N PRO A 338 -3.04 5.16 27.01
CA PRO A 338 -4.33 5.10 26.35
C PRO A 338 -5.31 6.11 26.97
N HIS A 339 -6.24 6.57 26.13
CA HIS A 339 -7.37 7.36 26.58
C HIS A 339 -8.67 6.65 26.15
N PRO A 340 -9.57 6.27 27.09
CA PRO A 340 -10.71 5.39 26.79
C PRO A 340 -11.67 5.92 25.73
N LYS A 341 -11.83 7.24 25.64
CA LYS A 341 -12.72 7.92 24.70
C LYS A 341 -12.01 8.34 23.40
N THR A 342 -11.07 7.54 22.95
CA THR A 342 -10.34 7.80 21.71
C THR A 342 -10.97 7.08 20.53
N LEU A 343 -11.23 7.80 19.42
CA LEU A 343 -11.45 7.20 18.11
C LEU A 343 -10.09 6.92 17.48
N VAL A 344 -9.76 5.66 17.31
CA VAL A 344 -8.56 5.24 16.56
C VAL A 344 -8.92 5.16 15.09
N VAL A 345 -8.29 6.01 14.27
CA VAL A 345 -8.49 6.07 12.83
C VAL A 345 -7.27 5.51 12.12
N THR A 346 -7.43 4.45 11.35
CA THR A 346 -6.39 3.94 10.45
C THR A 346 -6.64 4.43 9.02
N ILE A 347 -5.55 4.73 8.30
CA ILE A 347 -5.62 5.15 6.90
C ILE A 347 -4.69 4.26 6.10
N SER A 348 -5.21 3.61 5.05
CA SER A 348 -4.42 2.76 4.17
C SER A 348 -5.07 2.63 2.80
N GLN A 349 -4.27 2.65 1.73
CA GLN A 349 -4.77 2.37 0.39
C GLN A 349 -5.17 0.90 0.26
N SER A 350 -4.28 -0.03 0.64
CA SER A 350 -4.51 -1.48 0.50
C SER A 350 -5.32 -2.09 1.65
N GLY A 351 -5.27 -1.46 2.84
CA GLY A 351 -5.82 -2.03 4.08
C GLY A 351 -5.07 -3.28 4.59
N GLU A 352 -3.88 -3.54 4.06
CA GLU A 352 -3.04 -4.70 4.40
C GLU A 352 -1.64 -4.27 4.90
N THR A 353 -1.42 -2.99 5.19
CA THR A 353 -0.13 -2.49 5.70
C THR A 353 0.16 -3.08 7.06
N ALA A 354 1.23 -3.88 7.17
CA ALA A 354 1.56 -4.65 8.37
C ALA A 354 1.69 -3.77 9.62
N ASP A 355 2.46 -2.69 9.53
CA ASP A 355 2.65 -1.76 10.65
C ASP A 355 1.34 -1.13 11.12
N THR A 356 0.48 -0.73 10.18
CA THR A 356 -0.80 -0.08 10.53
C THR A 356 -1.77 -1.07 11.18
N LEU A 357 -1.80 -2.33 10.71
CA LEU A 357 -2.57 -3.41 11.34
C LEU A 357 -2.06 -3.73 12.74
N ALA A 358 -0.74 -3.82 12.92
CA ALA A 358 -0.13 -4.08 14.22
C ALA A 358 -0.37 -2.92 15.20
N ALA A 359 -0.25 -1.67 14.72
CA ALA A 359 -0.55 -0.48 15.53
C ALA A 359 -2.02 -0.43 15.96
N LEU A 360 -2.96 -0.82 15.07
CA LEU A 360 -4.38 -0.95 15.40
C LEU A 360 -4.60 -2.01 16.51
N LYS A 361 -4.01 -3.20 16.35
CA LYS A 361 -4.08 -4.28 17.33
C LYS A 361 -3.48 -3.83 18.68
N HIS A 362 -2.35 -3.14 18.65
CA HIS A 362 -1.72 -2.56 19.83
C HIS A 362 -2.65 -1.53 20.52
N ALA A 363 -3.23 -0.59 19.80
CA ALA A 363 -4.17 0.38 20.35
C ALA A 363 -5.39 -0.30 21.02
N ARG A 364 -5.93 -1.36 20.40
CA ARG A 364 -7.04 -2.15 20.97
C ARG A 364 -6.61 -2.90 22.23
N SER A 365 -5.41 -3.47 22.28
CA SER A 365 -4.89 -4.15 23.47
C SER A 365 -4.74 -3.21 24.67
N LEU A 366 -4.60 -1.90 24.41
CA LEU A 366 -4.59 -0.84 25.42
C LEU A 366 -6.00 -0.36 25.82
N GLY A 367 -7.07 -0.96 25.28
CA GLY A 367 -8.47 -0.64 25.62
C GLY A 367 -9.10 0.47 24.77
N MET A 368 -8.47 0.92 23.68
CA MET A 368 -9.04 1.89 22.74
C MET A 368 -9.88 1.15 21.67
N GLU A 369 -11.14 0.86 22.05
CA GLU A 369 -12.03 -0.03 21.28
C GLU A 369 -12.80 0.65 20.14
N GLN A 370 -12.86 2.00 20.10
CA GLN A 370 -13.55 2.73 19.05
C GLN A 370 -12.61 2.91 17.85
N THR A 371 -12.86 2.13 16.80
CA THR A 371 -11.95 2.04 15.64
C THR A 371 -12.68 2.35 14.35
N LEU A 372 -12.01 3.10 13.47
CA LEU A 372 -12.45 3.45 12.14
C LEU A 372 -11.30 3.29 11.14
N THR A 373 -11.58 2.79 9.96
CA THR A 373 -10.60 2.80 8.85
C THR A 373 -11.10 3.59 7.66
N ILE A 374 -10.18 4.35 7.04
CA ILE A 374 -10.35 4.92 5.71
C ILE A 374 -9.48 4.10 4.76
N CYS A 375 -10.12 3.34 3.88
CA CYS A 375 -9.47 2.35 3.04
C CYS A 375 -10.07 2.30 1.63
N ASN A 376 -9.28 1.90 0.65
CA ASN A 376 -9.78 1.74 -0.72
C ASN A 376 -10.29 0.31 -1.02
N VAL A 377 -9.81 -0.69 -0.28
CA VAL A 377 -10.17 -2.10 -0.50
C VAL A 377 -11.16 -2.56 0.57
N SER A 378 -12.43 -2.72 0.17
CA SER A 378 -13.55 -3.03 1.08
C SER A 378 -13.43 -4.39 1.79
N THR A 379 -12.65 -5.31 1.25
CA THR A 379 -12.46 -6.67 1.79
C THR A 379 -11.15 -6.84 2.56
N SER A 380 -10.42 -5.76 2.77
CA SER A 380 -9.10 -5.79 3.43
C SER A 380 -9.17 -6.17 4.92
N ALA A 381 -8.03 -6.59 5.47
CA ALA A 381 -7.90 -6.92 6.88
C ALA A 381 -8.27 -5.74 7.78
N MET A 382 -7.85 -4.53 7.45
CA MET A 382 -8.18 -3.34 8.23
C MET A 382 -9.67 -3.07 8.33
N VAL A 383 -10.41 -3.27 7.22
CA VAL A 383 -11.89 -3.12 7.21
C VAL A 383 -12.56 -4.18 8.09
N ARG A 384 -12.03 -5.41 8.12
CA ARG A 384 -12.56 -6.47 8.98
C ARG A 384 -12.24 -6.27 10.46
N GLU A 385 -11.11 -5.64 10.77
CA GLU A 385 -10.66 -5.38 12.15
C GLU A 385 -11.31 -4.16 12.79
N CYS A 386 -11.76 -3.18 12.00
CA CYS A 386 -12.35 -1.94 12.51
C CYS A 386 -13.88 -2.06 12.69
N LYS A 387 -14.42 -1.36 13.69
CA LYS A 387 -15.87 -1.26 13.91
C LYS A 387 -16.57 -0.40 12.85
N LEU A 388 -15.87 0.60 12.35
CA LEU A 388 -16.34 1.56 11.35
C LEU A 388 -15.40 1.59 10.17
N ALA A 389 -15.93 1.87 8.98
CA ALA A 389 -15.11 1.95 7.77
C ALA A 389 -15.69 2.95 6.77
N TYR A 390 -14.82 3.65 6.06
CA TYR A 390 -15.16 4.40 4.86
C TYR A 390 -14.32 3.90 3.68
N ILE A 391 -14.99 3.49 2.61
CA ILE A 391 -14.33 2.99 1.39
C ILE A 391 -14.21 4.14 0.39
N THR A 392 -12.97 4.46 -0.01
CA THR A 392 -12.71 5.62 -0.88
C THR A 392 -13.09 5.41 -2.33
N ARG A 393 -13.32 4.19 -2.77
CA ARG A 393 -13.71 3.84 -4.16
C ARG A 393 -12.81 4.45 -5.24
N ALA A 394 -11.53 4.67 -4.93
CA ALA A 394 -10.57 5.24 -5.87
C ALA A 394 -10.26 4.31 -7.08
N GLY A 395 -10.81 3.10 -7.07
CA GLY A 395 -10.46 2.05 -8.03
C GLY A 395 -9.07 1.46 -7.79
N VAL A 396 -8.58 0.66 -8.72
CA VAL A 396 -7.24 0.06 -8.63
C VAL A 396 -6.18 1.14 -8.85
N GLU A 397 -5.15 1.15 -8.00
CA GLU A 397 -3.96 2.00 -8.12
C GLU A 397 -2.73 1.09 -8.21
N ILE A 398 -2.03 1.13 -9.37
CA ILE A 398 -0.94 0.23 -9.75
C ILE A 398 0.42 0.89 -9.56
N GLY A 399 0.54 2.17 -9.91
CA GLY A 399 1.77 2.93 -9.69
C GLY A 399 2.21 2.84 -8.23
N VAL A 400 3.50 2.54 -7.99
CA VAL A 400 4.03 2.37 -6.62
C VAL A 400 3.83 3.63 -5.80
N ALA A 401 4.17 4.79 -6.36
CA ALA A 401 3.92 6.08 -5.73
C ALA A 401 2.42 6.41 -5.76
N SER A 402 1.79 6.55 -4.60
CA SER A 402 0.35 6.83 -4.49
C SER A 402 0.01 8.23 -4.99
N THR A 403 -1.11 8.35 -5.72
CA THR A 403 -1.62 9.62 -6.27
C THR A 403 -3.10 9.78 -5.97
N LYS A 404 -4.00 9.13 -6.70
CA LYS A 404 -5.45 9.22 -6.50
C LYS A 404 -5.89 8.68 -5.14
N ALA A 405 -5.18 7.69 -4.59
CA ALA A 405 -5.48 7.20 -3.24
C ALA A 405 -5.28 8.30 -2.18
N PHE A 406 -4.27 9.15 -2.31
CA PHE A 406 -4.04 10.26 -1.39
C PHE A 406 -5.17 11.30 -1.44
N THR A 407 -5.55 11.77 -2.63
CA THR A 407 -6.62 12.78 -2.77
C THR A 407 -7.98 12.26 -2.33
N THR A 408 -8.27 10.97 -2.56
CA THR A 408 -9.51 10.35 -2.06
C THR A 408 -9.48 10.12 -0.54
N GLN A 409 -8.31 9.81 0.06
CA GLN A 409 -8.13 9.78 1.50
C GLN A 409 -8.37 11.16 2.12
N LEU A 410 -7.80 12.24 1.55
CA LEU A 410 -8.05 13.60 2.01
C LEU A 410 -9.54 13.97 1.93
N THR A 411 -10.21 13.58 0.84
CA THR A 411 -11.65 13.81 0.66
C THR A 411 -12.46 13.10 1.75
N ALA A 412 -12.18 11.82 2.00
CA ALA A 412 -12.84 11.03 3.06
C ALA A 412 -12.55 11.57 4.47
N LEU A 413 -11.32 12.05 4.72
CA LEU A 413 -10.94 12.66 6.00
C LEU A 413 -11.62 14.01 6.21
N PHE A 414 -11.84 14.78 5.17
CA PHE A 414 -12.62 16.01 5.28
C PHE A 414 -14.09 15.72 5.57
N MET A 415 -14.68 14.69 4.95
CA MET A 415 -16.03 14.22 5.30
C MET A 415 -16.10 13.73 6.74
N LEU A 416 -15.08 12.98 7.22
CA LEU A 416 -14.98 12.58 8.62
C LEU A 416 -14.95 13.80 9.55
N THR A 417 -14.19 14.83 9.19
CA THR A 417 -14.14 16.08 9.95
C THR A 417 -15.54 16.71 10.11
N LEU A 418 -16.30 16.78 9.01
CA LEU A 418 -17.65 17.34 9.04
C LEU A 418 -18.63 16.46 9.84
N ALA A 419 -18.53 15.14 9.71
CA ALA A 419 -19.37 14.20 10.46
C ALA A 419 -19.08 14.25 11.98
N LEU A 420 -17.80 14.38 12.36
CA LEU A 420 -17.41 14.62 13.76
C LEU A 420 -17.93 15.98 14.26
N ALA A 421 -17.79 17.03 13.47
CA ALA A 421 -18.30 18.35 13.81
C ALA A 421 -19.82 18.35 14.00
N GLN A 422 -20.55 17.64 13.14
CA GLN A 422 -21.99 17.46 13.29
C GLN A 422 -22.35 16.70 14.56
N ALA A 423 -21.65 15.62 14.88
CA ALA A 423 -21.91 14.82 16.08
C ALA A 423 -21.66 15.58 17.39
N HIS A 424 -20.80 16.61 17.36
CA HIS A 424 -20.47 17.48 18.50
C HIS A 424 -21.10 18.88 18.42
N ASP A 425 -22.13 19.06 17.58
CA ASP A 425 -22.85 20.33 17.42
C ASP A 425 -21.95 21.54 17.05
N GLN A 426 -20.84 21.28 16.34
CA GLN A 426 -19.89 22.30 15.89
C GLN A 426 -20.11 22.75 14.43
N LEU A 427 -21.10 22.19 13.73
CA LEU A 427 -21.40 22.47 12.33
C LEU A 427 -22.83 22.98 12.17
N SER A 428 -22.99 24.24 11.70
CA SER A 428 -24.31 24.74 11.34
C SER A 428 -24.80 24.16 10.02
N LYS A 429 -26.11 24.21 9.76
CA LYS A 429 -26.68 23.76 8.48
C LYS A 429 -26.15 24.55 7.28
N GLU A 430 -25.95 25.84 7.45
CA GLU A 430 -25.40 26.72 6.42
C GLU A 430 -23.96 26.34 6.07
N GLN A 431 -23.14 26.05 7.10
CA GLN A 431 -21.78 25.57 6.93
C GLN A 431 -21.74 24.19 6.26
N GLU A 432 -22.62 23.27 6.68
CA GLU A 432 -22.74 21.97 6.03
C GLU A 432 -23.03 22.11 4.53
N VAL A 433 -24.06 22.88 4.17
CA VAL A 433 -24.44 23.12 2.76
C VAL A 433 -23.25 23.71 1.96
N MET A 434 -22.54 24.67 2.55
CA MET A 434 -21.36 25.27 1.93
C MET A 434 -20.27 24.23 1.68
N HIS A 435 -19.95 23.40 2.66
CA HIS A 435 -18.92 22.38 2.53
C HIS A 435 -19.31 21.26 1.57
N VAL A 436 -20.56 20.79 1.59
CA VAL A 436 -21.07 19.78 0.64
C VAL A 436 -21.00 20.32 -0.79
N LYS A 437 -21.37 21.60 -1.01
CA LYS A 437 -21.24 22.23 -2.32
C LYS A 437 -19.79 22.29 -2.78
N ALA A 438 -18.85 22.66 -1.89
CA ALA A 438 -17.43 22.69 -2.19
C ALA A 438 -16.87 21.30 -2.52
N LEU A 439 -17.23 20.25 -1.73
CA LEU A 439 -16.86 18.86 -2.02
C LEU A 439 -17.38 18.40 -3.40
N ARG A 440 -18.63 18.69 -3.74
CA ARG A 440 -19.20 18.34 -5.06
C ARG A 440 -18.54 19.07 -6.22
N HIS A 441 -17.92 20.21 -5.97
CA HIS A 441 -17.18 20.97 -6.98
C HIS A 441 -15.75 20.44 -7.19
N LEU A 442 -15.20 19.64 -6.25
CA LEU A 442 -13.82 19.13 -6.31
C LEU A 442 -13.44 18.47 -7.65
N PRO A 443 -14.26 17.58 -8.26
CA PRO A 443 -13.89 16.97 -9.54
C PRO A 443 -13.62 18.00 -10.65
N ALA A 444 -14.43 19.04 -10.71
CA ALA A 444 -14.25 20.13 -11.67
C ALA A 444 -13.00 20.96 -11.35
N SER A 445 -12.78 21.27 -10.08
CA SER A 445 -11.58 22.00 -9.62
C SER A 445 -10.30 21.22 -9.90
N ILE A 446 -10.28 19.90 -9.65
CA ILE A 446 -9.14 19.05 -9.98
C ILE A 446 -8.86 19.04 -11.48
N SER A 447 -9.91 18.94 -12.32
CA SER A 447 -9.77 19.01 -13.78
C SER A 447 -9.14 20.34 -14.24
N ALA A 448 -9.53 21.45 -13.61
CA ALA A 448 -8.95 22.75 -13.89
C ALA A 448 -7.47 22.86 -13.49
N VAL A 449 -7.08 22.24 -12.36
CA VAL A 449 -5.69 22.18 -11.91
C VAL A 449 -4.85 21.29 -12.83
N LEU A 450 -5.37 20.17 -13.30
CA LEU A 450 -4.69 19.29 -14.27
C LEU A 450 -4.35 20.00 -15.58
N ALA A 451 -5.16 21.00 -15.99
CA ALA A 451 -4.86 21.82 -17.16
C ALA A 451 -3.60 22.70 -17.03
N LEU A 452 -3.00 22.80 -15.84
CA LEU A 452 -1.72 23.46 -15.63
C LEU A 452 -0.51 22.60 -16.04
N GLU A 453 -0.73 21.34 -16.44
CA GLU A 453 0.33 20.38 -16.80
C GLU A 453 1.41 20.97 -17.73
N PRO A 454 1.11 21.69 -18.84
CA PRO A 454 2.15 22.23 -19.72
C PRO A 454 3.12 23.21 -19.03
N GLN A 455 2.62 23.99 -18.08
CA GLN A 455 3.46 24.93 -17.31
C GLN A 455 4.35 24.18 -16.33
N ILE A 456 3.83 23.10 -15.74
CA ILE A 456 4.56 22.25 -14.77
C ILE A 456 5.64 21.45 -15.49
N MET A 457 5.39 20.97 -16.70
CA MET A 457 6.39 20.30 -17.54
C MET A 457 7.61 21.18 -17.78
N ALA A 458 7.41 22.47 -18.06
CA ALA A 458 8.52 23.41 -18.24
C ALA A 458 9.37 23.60 -16.97
N TRP A 459 8.79 23.40 -15.77
CA TRP A 459 9.56 23.36 -14.54
C TRP A 459 10.28 22.02 -14.36
N ALA A 460 9.64 20.92 -14.69
CA ALA A 460 10.20 19.58 -14.55
C ALA A 460 11.54 19.41 -15.29
N ASP A 461 11.68 20.01 -16.47
CA ASP A 461 12.93 20.00 -17.24
C ASP A 461 14.09 20.66 -16.47
N ARG A 462 13.80 21.70 -15.67
CA ARG A 462 14.80 22.37 -14.81
C ARG A 462 15.18 21.52 -13.60
N PHE A 463 14.22 20.74 -13.06
CA PHE A 463 14.46 19.81 -11.95
C PHE A 463 15.25 18.59 -12.39
N ALA A 464 15.15 18.15 -13.64
CA ALA A 464 15.78 16.92 -14.12
C ALA A 464 17.31 16.84 -13.89
N THR A 465 17.98 17.97 -13.83
CA THR A 465 19.44 18.08 -13.59
C THR A 465 19.81 18.32 -12.13
N LYS A 466 18.83 18.43 -11.22
CA LYS A 466 19.07 18.72 -9.81
C LYS A 466 19.21 17.43 -9.01
N GLU A 467 20.04 17.47 -7.97
CA GLU A 467 20.24 16.35 -7.04
C GLU A 467 19.47 16.54 -5.72
N ASN A 468 19.12 17.77 -5.38
CA ASN A 468 18.42 18.11 -4.15
C ASN A 468 17.29 19.09 -4.44
N ALA A 469 16.24 19.08 -3.60
CA ALA A 469 15.13 20.03 -3.64
C ALA A 469 14.55 20.25 -2.24
N LEU A 470 14.12 21.46 -1.94
CA LEU A 470 13.35 21.77 -0.73
C LEU A 470 11.89 22.04 -1.06
N PHE A 471 11.00 21.64 -0.16
CA PHE A 471 9.59 21.93 -0.24
C PHE A 471 9.15 22.70 0.99
N LEU A 472 8.37 23.76 0.80
CA LEU A 472 7.91 24.63 1.88
C LEU A 472 6.39 24.72 1.91
N GLY A 473 5.84 24.53 3.09
CA GLY A 473 4.44 24.78 3.39
C GLY A 473 4.25 25.38 4.76
N ARG A 474 3.07 25.91 5.05
CA ARG A 474 2.68 26.37 6.39
C ARG A 474 1.30 25.84 6.77
N GLY A 475 1.07 25.66 8.08
CA GLY A 475 -0.20 25.14 8.57
C GLY A 475 -0.58 23.82 7.89
N MET A 476 -1.81 23.71 7.40
CA MET A 476 -2.32 22.51 6.73
C MET A 476 -1.64 22.19 5.38
N HIS A 477 -0.79 23.08 4.86
CA HIS A 477 -0.04 22.85 3.62
C HIS A 477 1.39 22.32 3.88
N TYR A 478 1.85 22.25 5.12
CA TYR A 478 3.11 21.58 5.43
C TYR A 478 3.04 20.06 5.14
N PRO A 479 1.99 19.33 5.56
CA PRO A 479 1.84 17.93 5.14
C PRO A 479 1.79 17.74 3.62
N ILE A 480 1.26 18.70 2.87
CA ILE A 480 1.24 18.64 1.41
C ILE A 480 2.65 18.86 0.82
N ALA A 481 3.45 19.73 1.43
CA ALA A 481 4.86 19.86 1.07
C ALA A 481 5.64 18.56 1.35
N LEU A 482 5.37 17.88 2.47
CA LEU A 482 5.94 16.54 2.76
C LEU A 482 5.57 15.52 1.69
N GLU A 483 4.30 15.48 1.27
CA GLU A 483 3.84 14.58 0.22
C GLU A 483 4.49 14.90 -1.14
N GLY A 484 4.61 16.18 -1.51
CA GLY A 484 5.30 16.60 -2.74
C GLY A 484 6.77 16.19 -2.75
N ALA A 485 7.47 16.39 -1.64
CA ALA A 485 8.86 15.95 -1.47
C ALA A 485 8.98 14.43 -1.53
N LEU A 486 8.05 13.69 -0.92
CA LEU A 486 7.98 12.24 -0.98
C LEU A 486 7.81 11.76 -2.43
N LYS A 487 6.84 12.28 -3.17
CA LYS A 487 6.62 11.90 -4.58
C LYS A 487 7.85 12.17 -5.44
N LEU A 488 8.50 13.33 -5.27
CA LEU A 488 9.70 13.65 -6.05
C LEU A 488 10.84 12.66 -5.76
N LYS A 489 11.13 12.36 -4.47
CA LYS A 489 12.21 11.43 -4.12
C LYS A 489 11.93 9.99 -4.54
N GLU A 490 10.69 9.52 -4.44
CA GLU A 490 10.31 8.15 -4.76
C GLU A 490 10.60 7.78 -6.21
N ILE A 491 10.27 8.66 -7.15
CA ILE A 491 10.27 8.33 -8.58
C ILE A 491 11.40 8.99 -9.38
N SER A 492 11.94 10.14 -8.93
CA SER A 492 13.05 10.82 -9.62
C SER A 492 14.42 10.56 -8.97
N TYR A 493 14.44 10.05 -7.73
CA TYR A 493 15.62 9.84 -6.89
C TYR A 493 16.36 11.13 -6.50
N ILE A 494 15.74 12.29 -6.69
CA ILE A 494 16.22 13.57 -6.16
C ILE A 494 16.03 13.55 -4.64
N HIS A 495 17.06 13.92 -3.88
CA HIS A 495 16.93 14.08 -2.43
C HIS A 495 16.04 15.29 -2.13
N ALA A 496 14.77 15.06 -1.86
CA ALA A 496 13.78 16.07 -1.59
C ALA A 496 13.31 16.02 -0.14
N GLU A 497 13.31 17.17 0.53
CA GLU A 497 12.83 17.31 1.91
C GLU A 497 11.84 18.46 2.03
N ALA A 498 10.95 18.38 3.02
CA ALA A 498 9.98 19.42 3.28
C ALA A 498 10.08 19.94 4.71
N TYR A 499 9.91 21.25 4.86
CA TYR A 499 9.90 21.92 6.15
C TYR A 499 8.70 22.86 6.29
N PRO A 500 8.19 23.05 7.51
CA PRO A 500 7.37 24.22 7.80
C PRO A 500 8.22 25.45 7.48
N ALA A 501 7.74 26.35 6.61
CA ALA A 501 8.57 27.47 6.14
C ALA A 501 9.14 28.34 7.28
N GLY A 502 8.46 28.40 8.43
CA GLY A 502 8.96 29.09 9.63
C GLY A 502 10.22 28.48 10.22
N GLU A 503 10.44 27.15 10.03
CA GLU A 503 11.58 26.41 10.55
C GLU A 503 12.88 26.60 9.74
N LEU A 504 12.81 27.26 8.58
CA LEU A 504 14.00 27.53 7.76
C LEU A 504 15.15 28.15 8.58
N LYS A 505 14.81 29.08 9.48
CA LYS A 505 15.79 29.79 10.33
C LYS A 505 16.48 28.90 11.37
N HIS A 506 15.92 27.74 11.66
CA HIS A 506 16.38 26.81 12.68
C HIS A 506 17.27 25.68 12.11
N GLY A 507 17.90 25.93 10.94
CA GLY A 507 18.86 25.02 10.32
C GLY A 507 18.74 24.91 8.82
N PRO A 508 17.56 24.54 8.26
CA PRO A 508 17.41 24.20 6.84
C PRO A 508 17.84 25.32 5.86
N LEU A 509 17.80 26.57 6.28
CA LEU A 509 18.25 27.72 5.48
C LEU A 509 19.72 27.63 5.04
N ALA A 510 20.55 26.89 5.81
CA ALA A 510 21.95 26.61 5.48
C ALA A 510 22.09 25.79 4.16
N LEU A 511 21.05 25.05 3.75
CA LEU A 511 21.05 24.24 2.53
C LEU A 511 20.71 25.04 1.27
N VAL A 512 20.19 26.26 1.42
CA VAL A 512 19.75 27.08 0.30
C VAL A 512 20.93 27.60 -0.50
N THR A 513 20.96 27.24 -1.77
CA THR A 513 21.95 27.68 -2.77
C THR A 513 21.24 27.85 -4.12
N GLU A 514 21.93 28.41 -5.11
CA GLU A 514 21.44 28.53 -6.50
C GLU A 514 21.18 27.18 -7.17
N LEU A 515 21.79 26.11 -6.66
CA LEU A 515 21.64 24.76 -7.22
C LEU A 515 20.43 24.00 -6.64
N MET A 516 19.86 24.48 -5.53
CA MET A 516 18.76 23.83 -4.84
C MET A 516 17.44 24.54 -5.11
N PRO A 517 16.55 24.00 -5.95
CA PRO A 517 15.22 24.55 -6.17
C PRO A 517 14.38 24.43 -4.88
N VAL A 518 13.58 25.45 -4.61
CA VAL A 518 12.68 25.51 -3.45
C VAL A 518 11.24 25.61 -3.93
N VAL A 519 10.49 24.51 -3.81
CA VAL A 519 9.07 24.46 -4.12
C VAL A 519 8.25 25.01 -2.96
N THR A 520 7.37 25.94 -3.21
CA THR A 520 6.58 26.60 -2.15
C THR A 520 5.09 26.54 -2.48
N ILE A 521 4.29 26.09 -1.51
CA ILE A 521 2.83 26.07 -1.59
C ILE A 521 2.31 27.35 -0.92
N ALA A 522 1.72 28.24 -1.71
CA ALA A 522 1.34 29.58 -1.29
C ALA A 522 -0.17 29.85 -1.47
N PRO A 523 -1.03 29.23 -0.63
CA PRO A 523 -2.46 29.52 -0.62
C PRO A 523 -2.70 30.97 -0.14
N ASN A 524 -3.82 31.56 -0.53
CA ASN A 524 -4.24 32.85 -0.02
C ASN A 524 -4.98 32.73 1.31
N ASP A 525 -4.24 32.47 2.35
CA ASP A 525 -4.72 32.32 3.72
C ASP A 525 -4.06 33.30 4.69
N ALA A 526 -4.39 33.22 5.97
CA ALA A 526 -3.87 34.09 7.01
C ALA A 526 -2.33 33.98 7.20
N LEU A 527 -1.69 32.95 6.67
CA LEU A 527 -0.25 32.71 6.78
C LEU A 527 0.54 33.19 5.55
N LEU A 528 -0.12 33.63 4.48
CA LEU A 528 0.51 33.99 3.21
C LEU A 528 1.60 35.08 3.40
N GLU A 529 1.33 36.14 4.17
CA GLU A 529 2.33 37.20 4.39
C GLU A 529 3.55 36.70 5.17
N LYS A 530 3.35 35.75 6.08
CA LYS A 530 4.48 35.10 6.80
C LYS A 530 5.28 34.19 5.84
N LEU A 531 4.60 33.49 4.95
CA LEU A 531 5.25 32.67 3.93
C LEU A 531 6.05 33.52 2.95
N LYS A 532 5.52 34.66 2.50
CA LYS A 532 6.26 35.63 1.65
C LYS A 532 7.55 36.10 2.30
N SER A 533 7.55 36.34 3.62
CA SER A 533 8.77 36.69 4.36
C SER A 533 9.80 35.55 4.30
N ASN A 534 9.37 34.29 4.47
CA ASN A 534 10.27 33.13 4.34
C ASN A 534 10.79 32.97 2.89
N MET A 535 9.98 33.24 1.89
CA MET A 535 10.42 33.24 0.49
C MET A 535 11.51 34.29 0.22
N GLN A 536 11.40 35.48 0.81
CA GLN A 536 12.44 36.51 0.71
C GLN A 536 13.77 36.08 1.35
N GLU A 537 13.71 35.33 2.45
CA GLU A 537 14.92 34.77 3.10
C GLU A 537 15.65 33.77 2.20
N VAL A 538 14.90 32.94 1.45
CA VAL A 538 15.43 32.03 0.43
C VAL A 538 16.08 32.81 -0.70
N ARG A 539 15.38 33.80 -1.27
CA ARG A 539 15.88 34.62 -2.38
C ARG A 539 17.14 35.41 -2.00
N ALA A 540 17.19 35.98 -0.79
CA ALA A 540 18.36 36.73 -0.29
C ALA A 540 19.64 35.90 -0.23
N ARG A 541 19.53 34.54 -0.38
CA ARG A 541 20.65 33.59 -0.41
C ARG A 541 20.86 32.95 -1.76
N GLY A 542 20.28 33.52 -2.81
CA GLY A 542 20.38 33.02 -4.18
C GLY A 542 19.48 31.81 -4.47
N GLY A 543 18.60 31.42 -3.55
CA GLY A 543 17.69 30.29 -3.76
C GLY A 543 16.63 30.58 -4.83
N GLU A 544 16.36 29.61 -5.70
CA GLU A 544 15.38 29.66 -6.80
C GLU A 544 14.04 29.10 -6.34
N LEU A 545 13.00 29.92 -6.35
CA LEU A 545 11.66 29.60 -5.86
C LEU A 545 10.72 29.18 -7.00
N TYR A 546 10.01 28.08 -6.77
CA TYR A 546 8.94 27.54 -7.63
C TYR A 546 7.65 27.51 -6.82
N VAL A 547 6.73 28.44 -7.09
CA VAL A 547 5.60 28.76 -6.22
C VAL A 547 4.28 28.39 -6.88
N PHE A 548 3.53 27.50 -6.25
CA PHE A 548 2.12 27.27 -6.58
C PHE A 548 1.26 28.16 -5.71
N ALA A 549 0.67 29.17 -6.30
CA ALA A 549 -0.05 30.23 -5.61
C ALA A 549 -1.52 30.29 -6.00
N ASP A 550 -2.41 30.57 -5.06
CA ASP A 550 -3.84 30.76 -5.38
C ASP A 550 -4.06 31.90 -6.36
N ALA A 551 -5.15 31.83 -7.13
CA ALA A 551 -5.49 32.77 -8.21
C ALA A 551 -5.52 34.22 -7.77
N ASP A 552 -5.98 34.49 -6.56
CA ASP A 552 -6.20 35.83 -5.98
C ASP A 552 -4.96 36.37 -5.24
N THR A 553 -3.83 35.66 -5.23
CA THR A 553 -2.57 36.18 -4.68
C THR A 553 -1.95 37.26 -5.60
N LYS A 554 -1.18 38.16 -5.03
CA LYS A 554 -0.44 39.20 -5.78
C LYS A 554 1.00 38.79 -6.14
N LEU A 555 1.32 37.49 -6.04
CA LEU A 555 2.64 36.98 -6.41
C LEU A 555 2.81 36.98 -7.93
N VAL A 556 3.93 37.49 -8.43
CA VAL A 556 4.25 37.57 -9.86
C VAL A 556 5.66 37.00 -10.08
N SER A 557 5.84 36.28 -11.18
CA SER A 557 7.17 35.76 -11.56
C SER A 557 8.18 36.89 -11.78
N SER A 558 9.39 36.67 -11.34
CA SER A 558 10.54 37.55 -11.50
C SER A 558 11.82 36.72 -11.49
N GLU A 559 12.98 37.32 -11.63
CA GLU A 559 14.26 36.61 -11.51
C GLU A 559 14.35 35.83 -10.19
N GLY A 560 14.66 34.54 -10.26
CA GLY A 560 14.70 33.62 -9.10
C GLY A 560 13.34 33.32 -8.45
N LEU A 561 12.22 33.74 -9.06
CA LEU A 561 10.87 33.47 -8.57
C LEU A 561 9.96 33.07 -9.74
N HIS A 562 9.59 31.82 -9.79
CA HIS A 562 8.68 31.24 -10.77
C HIS A 562 7.32 30.98 -10.11
N VAL A 563 6.24 31.49 -10.69
CA VAL A 563 4.90 31.35 -10.11
C VAL A 563 3.96 30.71 -11.13
N ILE A 564 3.34 29.60 -10.73
CA ILE A 564 2.17 29.04 -11.38
C ILE A 564 0.96 29.36 -10.52
N ARG A 565 -0.08 29.93 -11.14
CA ARG A 565 -1.32 30.27 -10.45
C ARG A 565 -2.29 29.12 -10.51
N MET A 566 -2.83 28.74 -9.35
CA MET A 566 -3.97 27.85 -9.25
C MET A 566 -5.21 28.52 -9.85
N PRO A 567 -6.16 27.75 -10.43
CA PRO A 567 -7.34 28.33 -11.06
C PRO A 567 -8.24 29.13 -10.11
N GLU A 568 -8.33 28.72 -8.85
CA GLU A 568 -9.23 29.30 -7.83
C GLU A 568 -8.56 29.36 -6.46
N ASN A 569 -9.24 29.96 -5.48
CA ASN A 569 -8.97 29.80 -4.05
C ASN A 569 -9.93 28.74 -3.49
N TYR A 570 -9.40 27.71 -2.86
CA TYR A 570 -10.15 26.50 -2.46
C TYR A 570 -10.44 26.43 -0.95
N GLY A 571 -10.05 27.44 -0.17
CA GLY A 571 -10.27 27.49 1.27
C GLY A 571 -9.76 26.24 1.99
N LEU A 572 -10.60 25.57 2.80
CA LEU A 572 -10.21 24.36 3.54
C LEU A 572 -9.88 23.16 2.65
N LEU A 573 -10.38 23.12 1.41
CA LEU A 573 -10.07 22.04 0.45
C LEU A 573 -8.77 22.29 -0.33
N SER A 574 -8.12 23.43 -0.12
CA SER A 574 -6.85 23.81 -0.76
C SER A 574 -5.76 22.72 -0.68
N PRO A 575 -5.57 21.96 0.40
CA PRO A 575 -4.62 20.86 0.45
C PRO A 575 -4.82 19.81 -0.64
N ILE A 576 -6.07 19.45 -0.97
CA ILE A 576 -6.39 18.48 -2.02
C ILE A 576 -5.91 18.99 -3.38
N LEU A 577 -6.21 20.25 -3.69
CA LEU A 577 -5.94 20.84 -5.00
C LEU A 577 -4.43 21.13 -5.19
N HIS A 578 -3.74 21.61 -4.14
CA HIS A 578 -2.30 21.87 -4.20
C HIS A 578 -1.44 20.59 -4.24
N THR A 579 -2.00 19.42 -3.96
CA THR A 579 -1.32 18.13 -4.16
C THR A 579 -1.10 17.83 -5.65
N ILE A 580 -2.09 18.14 -6.50
CA ILE A 580 -2.10 17.77 -7.93
C ILE A 580 -0.86 18.30 -8.67
N PRO A 581 -0.52 19.59 -8.61
CA PRO A 581 0.65 20.11 -9.32
C PRO A 581 1.97 19.55 -8.80
N LEU A 582 2.05 19.14 -7.53
CA LEU A 582 3.25 18.48 -6.97
C LEU A 582 3.41 17.07 -7.54
N GLN A 583 2.32 16.32 -7.70
CA GLN A 583 2.32 15.02 -8.36
C GLN A 583 2.76 15.14 -9.83
N LEU A 584 2.23 16.10 -10.57
CA LEU A 584 2.63 16.38 -11.95
C LEU A 584 4.11 16.77 -12.05
N LEU A 585 4.60 17.64 -11.15
CA LEU A 585 6.01 18.03 -11.11
C LEU A 585 6.92 16.80 -10.89
N ALA A 586 6.58 15.96 -9.91
CA ALA A 586 7.36 14.75 -9.63
C ALA A 586 7.34 13.77 -10.82
N TYR A 587 6.16 13.54 -11.43
CA TYR A 587 5.98 12.66 -12.58
C TYR A 587 6.82 13.11 -13.77
N HIS A 588 6.68 14.37 -14.19
CA HIS A 588 7.41 14.88 -15.36
C HIS A 588 8.92 14.99 -15.12
N THR A 589 9.35 15.32 -13.90
CA THR A 589 10.77 15.30 -13.52
C THR A 589 11.35 13.89 -13.64
N ALA A 590 10.64 12.86 -13.18
CA ALA A 590 11.05 11.46 -13.30
C ALA A 590 11.12 11.02 -14.77
N CYS A 591 10.13 11.40 -15.59
CA CYS A 591 10.15 11.14 -17.03
C CYS A 591 11.35 11.80 -17.73
N ALA A 592 11.67 13.05 -17.39
CA ALA A 592 12.81 13.78 -17.94
C ALA A 592 14.16 13.15 -17.51
N ARG A 593 14.22 12.58 -16.30
CA ARG A 593 15.40 11.79 -15.82
C ARG A 593 15.46 10.37 -16.40
N GLY A 594 14.41 9.89 -17.06
CA GLY A 594 14.35 8.53 -17.64
C GLY A 594 14.23 7.43 -16.58
N THR A 595 13.71 7.72 -15.40
CA THR A 595 13.48 6.74 -14.34
C THR A 595 12.14 6.01 -14.54
N ASP A 596 12.00 4.80 -13.96
CA ASP A 596 10.73 4.06 -13.98
C ASP A 596 9.77 4.68 -12.97
N VAL A 597 8.73 5.35 -13.46
CA VAL A 597 7.76 6.07 -12.62
C VAL A 597 6.72 5.16 -11.99
N ASP A 598 6.43 4.00 -12.59
CA ASP A 598 5.44 3.06 -12.09
C ASP A 598 6.04 2.07 -11.09
N LYS A 599 7.29 1.67 -11.32
CA LYS A 599 8.02 0.68 -10.50
C LYS A 599 9.42 1.20 -10.14
N PRO A 600 9.51 2.27 -9.33
CA PRO A 600 10.79 2.86 -8.95
C PRO A 600 11.62 1.86 -8.12
N ARG A 601 12.94 1.93 -8.27
CA ARG A 601 13.87 1.02 -7.58
C ARG A 601 13.65 1.04 -6.06
N ASN A 602 13.81 -0.11 -5.41
CA ASN A 602 13.78 -0.26 -3.95
C ASN A 602 12.45 0.15 -3.27
N LEU A 603 11.34 0.21 -4.01
CA LEU A 603 10.03 0.52 -3.46
C LEU A 603 8.99 -0.52 -3.88
N ALA A 604 7.99 -0.72 -3.04
CA ALA A 604 6.85 -1.58 -3.28
C ALA A 604 5.53 -0.85 -3.00
N LYS A 605 4.47 -1.18 -3.74
CA LYS A 605 3.16 -0.50 -3.63
C LYS A 605 2.55 -0.61 -2.23
N SER A 606 2.74 -1.72 -1.55
CA SER A 606 2.17 -1.95 -0.22
C SER A 606 3.11 -2.82 0.60
N VAL A 607 3.35 -2.47 1.85
CA VAL A 607 4.26 -3.16 2.79
C VAL A 607 3.43 -4.02 3.72
N THR A 608 3.42 -5.35 3.51
CA THR A 608 2.67 -6.33 4.34
C THR A 608 3.59 -7.18 5.21
N VAL A 609 4.85 -6.85 5.26
CA VAL A 609 5.87 -7.46 6.14
C VAL A 609 6.63 -6.33 6.82
N GLU A 610 7.22 -6.64 7.94
CA GLU A 610 8.14 -5.77 8.65
C GLU A 610 9.57 -6.01 8.20
#